data_bf825052ef9ec5e89a65a43afd2b832f
#
_entry.id   bf825052ef9ec5e89a65a43afd2b832f
#
_cell.length_a   1.000
_cell.length_b   1.000
_cell.length_c   1.000
_cell.angle_alpha   90.00
_cell.angle_beta   90.00
_cell.angle_gamma   90.00
#
_symmetry.space_group_name_H-M   'P 1'
#
loop_
_entity.id
_entity.type
_entity.pdbx_description
1 polymer ?
#
loop_
_entity_poly.entity_id
_entity_poly.type
_entity_poly.pdbx_seq_one_letter_code
_entity_poly.pdbx_strand_id
1 'polypeptide(L)'
;MRKKISEIVLVSLFAALTAVGAFIKIPIPHVPLTLQTLMVMLAGLILGSRLAALSQILYLTIGLLGLPVFAQGGGPGYFLQPSFGFLVGFIAGAYVIGRIAEKREKLSLRRTLTALIFGQAAIYTLGIAYLYFNLNSILHKPTSLSTTMKIGFLIFIPGDILKTFVAALVVTPIRQHVIALKNATH
;
A
#
# COMPACT_ATOMS: atom_id res chain seq x y z
N MET A 1 7.75 20.91 -18.64
CA MET A 1 7.05 19.79 -19.27
C MET A 1 7.63 18.43 -18.85
N ARG A 2 8.94 18.20 -18.97
CA ARG A 2 9.64 16.94 -18.58
C ARG A 2 9.36 16.45 -17.16
N LYS A 3 9.37 17.34 -16.14
CA LYS A 3 9.11 16.97 -14.75
C LYS A 3 7.71 16.36 -14.55
N LYS A 4 6.67 16.95 -15.14
CA LYS A 4 5.31 16.41 -15.07
C LYS A 4 5.18 15.03 -15.70
N ILE A 5 5.88 14.80 -16.83
CA ILE A 5 5.89 13.50 -17.50
C ILE A 5 6.54 12.43 -16.61
N SER A 6 7.70 12.75 -16.00
CA SER A 6 8.37 11.83 -15.07
C SER A 6 7.49 11.47 -13.86
N GLU A 7 6.77 12.43 -13.30
CA GLU A 7 5.85 12.18 -12.18
C GLU A 7 4.69 11.25 -12.59
N ILE A 8 4.09 11.46 -13.76
CA ILE A 8 3.03 10.61 -14.29
C ILE A 8 3.56 9.18 -14.50
N VAL A 9 4.73 9.03 -15.12
CA VAL A 9 5.34 7.70 -15.34
C VAL A 9 5.59 6.97 -14.03
N LEU A 10 6.13 7.65 -13.01
CA LEU A 10 6.39 7.04 -11.71
C LEU A 10 5.09 6.65 -10.99
N VAL A 11 4.06 7.48 -11.02
CA VAL A 11 2.74 7.18 -10.45
C VAL A 11 2.14 5.94 -11.13
N SER A 12 2.15 5.89 -12.45
CA SER A 12 1.63 4.74 -13.22
C SER A 12 2.43 3.47 -12.97
N LEU A 13 3.76 3.58 -12.89
CA LEU A 13 4.64 2.45 -12.60
C LEU A 13 4.32 1.83 -11.23
N PHE A 14 4.20 2.65 -10.18
CA PHE A 14 3.89 2.11 -8.84
C PHE A 14 2.45 1.62 -8.71
N ALA A 15 1.49 2.17 -9.46
CA ALA A 15 0.15 1.60 -9.57
C ALA A 15 0.21 0.20 -10.21
N ALA A 16 0.97 0.03 -11.30
CA ALA A 16 1.18 -1.26 -11.96
C ALA A 16 1.93 -2.25 -11.06
N LEU A 17 2.97 -1.82 -10.36
CA LEU A 17 3.69 -2.68 -9.40
C LEU A 17 2.78 -3.15 -8.26
N THR A 18 1.86 -2.29 -7.79
CA THR A 18 0.87 -2.67 -6.78
C THR A 18 -0.08 -3.73 -7.32
N ALA A 19 -0.51 -3.60 -8.59
CA ALA A 19 -1.32 -4.61 -9.28
C ALA A 19 -0.56 -5.94 -9.42
N VAL A 20 0.70 -5.91 -9.85
CA VAL A 20 1.55 -7.12 -9.89
C VAL A 20 1.68 -7.76 -8.51
N GLY A 21 1.87 -6.96 -7.47
CA GLY A 21 1.91 -7.41 -6.08
C GLY A 21 0.61 -8.08 -5.61
N ALA A 22 -0.54 -7.75 -6.20
CA ALA A 22 -1.81 -8.39 -5.90
C ALA A 22 -1.91 -9.83 -6.42
N PHE A 23 -1.23 -10.14 -7.52
CA PHE A 23 -1.20 -11.49 -8.10
C PHE A 23 -0.25 -12.44 -7.34
N ILE A 24 0.76 -11.90 -6.65
CA ILE A 24 1.64 -12.68 -5.78
C ILE A 24 0.99 -12.74 -4.40
N LYS A 25 0.17 -13.77 -4.19
CA LYS A 25 -0.67 -13.90 -3.02
C LYS A 25 -0.68 -15.30 -2.42
N ILE A 26 -0.81 -15.35 -1.09
CA ILE A 26 -1.21 -16.55 -0.35
C ILE A 26 -2.69 -16.40 -0.04
N PRO A 27 -3.55 -17.29 -0.55
CA PRO A 27 -4.98 -17.20 -0.32
C PRO A 27 -5.30 -17.50 1.16
N ILE A 28 -5.78 -16.50 1.87
CA ILE A 28 -6.28 -16.60 3.24
C ILE A 28 -7.74 -16.15 3.22
N PRO A 29 -8.65 -16.78 3.97
CA PRO A 29 -10.05 -16.36 4.04
C PRO A 29 -10.19 -14.87 4.39
N HIS A 30 -11.15 -14.20 3.74
CA HIS A 30 -11.52 -12.78 3.90
C HIS A 30 -10.49 -11.80 3.34
N VAL A 31 -9.19 -11.91 3.68
CA VAL A 31 -8.16 -10.97 3.22
C VAL A 31 -6.91 -11.77 2.81
N PRO A 32 -6.55 -11.84 1.51
CA PRO A 32 -5.36 -12.55 1.07
C PRO A 32 -4.08 -11.84 1.49
N LEU A 33 -3.05 -12.62 1.85
CA LEU A 33 -1.71 -12.09 2.07
C LEU A 33 -1.05 -11.85 0.70
N THR A 34 -0.70 -10.60 0.41
CA THR A 34 -0.15 -10.21 -0.91
C THR A 34 1.16 -9.45 -0.78
N LEU A 35 1.86 -9.24 -1.90
CA LEU A 35 3.00 -8.34 -1.97
C LEU A 35 2.59 -6.86 -2.21
N GLN A 36 1.31 -6.54 -2.31
CA GLN A 36 0.83 -5.16 -2.49
C GLN A 36 1.39 -4.19 -1.45
N THR A 37 1.36 -4.57 -0.17
CA THR A 37 1.88 -3.73 0.93
C THR A 37 3.35 -3.41 0.77
N LEU A 38 4.17 -4.31 0.21
CA LEU A 38 5.56 -4.01 -0.13
C LEU A 38 5.65 -2.90 -1.19
N MET A 39 4.83 -2.97 -2.23
CA MET A 39 4.81 -1.93 -3.29
C MET A 39 4.33 -0.59 -2.76
N VAL A 40 3.34 -0.59 -1.86
CA VAL A 40 2.87 0.62 -1.13
C VAL A 40 3.99 1.22 -0.28
N MET A 41 4.74 0.40 0.46
CA MET A 41 5.90 0.82 1.24
C MET A 41 6.96 1.49 0.36
N LEU A 42 7.34 0.84 -0.74
CA LEU A 42 8.31 1.36 -1.69
C LEU A 42 7.83 2.64 -2.36
N ALA A 43 6.55 2.71 -2.77
CA ALA A 43 5.96 3.93 -3.31
C ALA A 43 6.13 5.11 -2.33
N GLY A 44 5.75 4.94 -1.07
CA GLY A 44 5.89 5.97 -0.04
C GLY A 44 7.33 6.42 0.17
N LEU A 45 8.25 5.46 0.30
CA LEU A 45 9.66 5.74 0.55
C LEU A 45 10.38 6.42 -0.62
N ILE A 46 9.98 6.12 -1.86
CA ILE A 46 10.68 6.56 -3.09
C ILE A 46 10.04 7.81 -3.68
N LEU A 47 8.72 7.83 -3.81
CA LEU A 47 8.01 8.90 -4.51
C LEU A 47 7.73 10.12 -3.63
N GLY A 48 7.63 9.94 -2.31
CA GLY A 48 7.13 10.93 -1.37
C GLY A 48 5.59 10.90 -1.27
N SER A 49 5.03 11.69 -0.36
CA SER A 49 3.64 11.58 0.08
C SER A 49 2.60 11.71 -1.04
N ARG A 50 2.71 12.78 -1.86
CA ARG A 50 1.69 13.09 -2.88
C ARG A 50 1.66 12.07 -4.01
N LEU A 51 2.83 11.76 -4.61
CA LEU A 51 2.91 10.85 -5.74
C LEU A 51 2.62 9.40 -5.34
N ALA A 52 3.05 8.99 -4.13
CA ALA A 52 2.72 7.67 -3.60
C ALA A 52 1.21 7.51 -3.37
N ALA A 53 0.54 8.50 -2.75
CA ALA A 53 -0.91 8.46 -2.60
C ALA A 53 -1.62 8.43 -3.96
N LEU A 54 -1.18 9.25 -4.93
CA LEU A 54 -1.73 9.26 -6.28
C LEU A 54 -1.57 7.92 -7.00
N SER A 55 -0.46 7.20 -6.80
CA SER A 55 -0.28 5.87 -7.38
C SER A 55 -1.30 4.87 -6.83
N GLN A 56 -1.63 4.94 -5.53
CA GLN A 56 -2.63 4.07 -4.93
C GLN A 56 -4.06 4.48 -5.29
N ILE A 57 -4.33 5.78 -5.45
CA ILE A 57 -5.62 6.25 -5.99
C ILE A 57 -5.81 5.74 -7.42
N LEU A 58 -4.78 5.86 -8.27
CA LEU A 58 -4.83 5.36 -9.64
C LEU A 58 -5.07 3.85 -9.68
N TYR A 59 -4.34 3.08 -8.87
CA TYR A 59 -4.52 1.63 -8.74
C TYR A 59 -5.96 1.27 -8.33
N LEU A 60 -6.48 1.92 -7.28
CA LEU A 60 -7.85 1.70 -6.80
C LEU A 60 -8.90 2.06 -7.86
N THR A 61 -8.72 3.20 -8.53
CA THR A 61 -9.64 3.67 -9.59
C THR A 61 -9.70 2.67 -10.74
N ILE A 62 -8.54 2.24 -11.26
CA ILE A 62 -8.47 1.27 -12.37
C ILE A 62 -9.18 -0.04 -12.00
N GLY A 63 -8.95 -0.53 -10.77
CA GLY A 63 -9.59 -1.75 -10.30
C GLY A 63 -11.11 -1.62 -10.14
N LEU A 64 -11.60 -0.49 -9.63
CA LEU A 64 -13.04 -0.23 -9.50
C LEU A 64 -13.74 -0.01 -10.86
N LEU A 65 -13.02 0.49 -11.86
CA LEU A 65 -13.53 0.62 -13.23
C LEU A 65 -13.69 -0.74 -13.97
N GLY A 66 -13.30 -1.85 -13.33
CA GLY A 66 -13.56 -3.18 -13.84
C GLY A 66 -12.32 -3.99 -14.23
N LEU A 67 -11.13 -3.39 -14.26
CA LEU A 67 -9.92 -4.17 -14.53
C LEU A 67 -9.64 -5.11 -13.33
N PRO A 68 -9.34 -6.41 -13.56
CA PRO A 68 -9.13 -7.39 -12.51
C PRO A 68 -7.72 -7.27 -11.91
N VAL A 69 -7.38 -6.10 -11.36
CA VAL A 69 -6.05 -5.78 -10.81
C VAL A 69 -5.94 -5.99 -9.29
N PHE A 70 -7.06 -6.26 -8.61
CA PHE A 70 -7.06 -6.58 -7.18
C PHE A 70 -6.82 -8.07 -6.94
N ALA A 71 -6.44 -8.43 -5.73
CA ALA A 71 -6.12 -9.82 -5.36
C ALA A 71 -7.28 -10.81 -5.58
N GLN A 72 -8.51 -10.35 -5.59
CA GLN A 72 -9.72 -11.16 -5.77
C GLN A 72 -10.57 -10.69 -6.98
N GLY A 73 -9.96 -10.02 -7.96
CA GLY A 73 -10.63 -9.56 -9.17
C GLY A 73 -10.63 -8.05 -9.33
N GLY A 74 -11.79 -7.47 -9.65
CA GLY A 74 -11.99 -6.03 -9.85
C GLY A 74 -13.46 -5.73 -10.07
N GLY A 75 -13.75 -4.48 -10.40
CA GLY A 75 -15.10 -3.99 -10.68
C GLY A 75 -15.73 -3.21 -9.51
N PRO A 76 -16.83 -2.50 -9.80
CA PRO A 76 -17.47 -1.62 -8.83
C PRO A 76 -17.97 -2.38 -7.59
N GLY A 77 -18.37 -3.65 -7.74
CA GLY A 77 -18.79 -4.47 -6.61
C GLY A 77 -17.68 -4.83 -5.61
N TYR A 78 -16.42 -4.51 -5.90
CA TYR A 78 -15.32 -4.85 -5.02
C TYR A 78 -15.37 -4.11 -3.66
N PHE A 79 -16.10 -3.00 -3.57
CA PHE A 79 -16.32 -2.34 -2.29
C PHE A 79 -17.06 -3.21 -1.27
N LEU A 80 -17.79 -4.25 -1.71
CA LEU A 80 -18.42 -5.22 -0.82
C LEU A 80 -17.47 -6.31 -0.28
N GLN A 81 -16.23 -6.36 -0.79
CA GLN A 81 -15.24 -7.33 -0.33
C GLN A 81 -14.63 -6.93 1.02
N PRO A 82 -14.40 -7.89 1.93
CA PRO A 82 -13.77 -7.63 3.23
C PRO A 82 -12.42 -6.93 3.16
N SER A 83 -11.67 -7.15 2.08
CA SER A 83 -10.35 -6.58 1.84
C SER A 83 -10.36 -5.12 1.36
N PHE A 84 -11.52 -4.55 1.00
CA PHE A 84 -11.59 -3.21 0.38
C PHE A 84 -11.01 -2.11 1.27
N GLY A 85 -11.26 -2.17 2.59
CA GLY A 85 -10.72 -1.19 3.53
C GLY A 85 -9.20 -1.11 3.54
N PHE A 86 -8.51 -2.22 3.25
CA PHE A 86 -7.06 -2.23 3.13
C PHE A 86 -6.59 -1.50 1.86
N LEU A 87 -7.35 -1.59 0.76
CA LEU A 87 -7.04 -0.84 -0.47
C LEU A 87 -7.17 0.67 -0.26
N VAL A 88 -8.19 1.11 0.46
CA VAL A 88 -8.31 2.52 0.90
C VAL A 88 -7.16 2.87 1.86
N GLY A 89 -6.83 1.96 2.76
CA GLY A 89 -5.68 2.06 3.66
C GLY A 89 -4.34 2.25 2.94
N PHE A 90 -4.15 1.66 1.75
CA PHE A 90 -2.94 1.85 0.96
C PHE A 90 -2.70 3.31 0.57
N ILE A 91 -3.76 4.07 0.27
CA ILE A 91 -3.66 5.51 -0.02
C ILE A 91 -3.13 6.26 1.21
N ALA A 92 -3.75 6.03 2.37
CA ALA A 92 -3.36 6.66 3.62
C ALA A 92 -1.95 6.24 4.06
N GLY A 93 -1.64 4.93 3.98
CA GLY A 93 -0.34 4.39 4.32
C GLY A 93 0.78 4.91 3.43
N ALA A 94 0.58 4.93 2.10
CA ALA A 94 1.53 5.49 1.15
C ALA A 94 1.80 6.98 1.44
N TYR A 95 0.76 7.75 1.74
CA TYR A 95 0.89 9.16 2.11
C TYR A 95 1.70 9.34 3.40
N VAL A 96 1.38 8.61 4.45
CA VAL A 96 2.05 8.69 5.76
C VAL A 96 3.52 8.31 5.63
N ILE A 97 3.83 7.19 4.97
CA ILE A 97 5.21 6.75 4.71
C ILE A 97 5.97 7.86 3.97
N GLY A 98 5.40 8.36 2.89
CA GLY A 98 6.00 9.42 2.09
C GLY A 98 6.25 10.69 2.89
N ARG A 99 5.29 11.10 3.72
CA ARG A 99 5.37 12.32 4.53
C ARG A 99 6.49 12.29 5.56
N ILE A 100 6.75 11.13 6.13
CA ILE A 100 7.88 10.94 7.05
C ILE A 100 9.18 10.84 6.26
N ALA A 101 9.19 10.15 5.13
CA ALA A 101 10.40 9.90 4.34
C ALA A 101 10.90 11.15 3.59
N GLU A 102 10.02 11.98 3.03
CA GLU A 102 10.38 13.12 2.18
C GLU A 102 11.11 14.27 2.90
N LYS A 103 11.01 14.35 4.24
CA LYS A 103 11.64 15.41 5.04
C LYS A 103 13.18 15.41 4.99
N ARG A 104 13.82 14.40 4.44
CA ARG A 104 15.29 14.26 4.32
C ARG A 104 15.66 13.56 3.02
N GLU A 105 16.71 14.01 2.36
CA GLU A 105 17.25 13.35 1.16
C GLU A 105 17.83 11.97 1.48
N LYS A 106 18.66 11.89 2.53
CA LYS A 106 19.20 10.62 3.02
C LYS A 106 18.29 10.06 4.11
N LEU A 107 17.78 8.85 3.89
CA LEU A 107 17.00 8.12 4.89
C LEU A 107 17.94 7.32 5.81
N SER A 108 17.88 7.59 7.10
CA SER A 108 18.45 6.69 8.09
C SER A 108 17.53 5.47 8.28
N LEU A 109 18.11 4.33 8.65
CA LEU A 109 17.36 3.10 8.94
C LEU A 109 16.24 3.36 9.95
N ARG A 110 16.55 4.07 11.05
CA ARG A 110 15.57 4.43 12.08
C ARG A 110 14.36 5.17 11.48
N ARG A 111 14.61 6.13 10.59
CA ARG A 111 13.53 6.91 9.98
C ARG A 111 12.73 6.09 8.98
N THR A 112 13.39 5.23 8.21
CA THR A 112 12.73 4.29 7.31
C THR A 112 11.77 3.40 8.09
N LEU A 113 12.24 2.77 9.17
CA LEU A 113 11.41 1.91 10.01
C LEU A 113 10.25 2.68 10.65
N THR A 114 10.50 3.89 11.17
CA THR A 114 9.43 4.75 11.70
C THR A 114 8.36 5.04 10.64
N ALA A 115 8.77 5.42 9.43
CA ALA A 115 7.84 5.67 8.34
C ALA A 115 6.98 4.44 8.01
N LEU A 116 7.62 3.27 7.92
CA LEU A 116 6.95 2.01 7.60
C LEU A 116 5.97 1.59 8.70
N ILE A 117 6.34 1.71 9.98
CA ILE A 117 5.47 1.37 11.12
C ILE A 117 4.21 2.27 11.12
N PHE A 118 4.38 3.58 11.00
CA PHE A 118 3.23 4.50 10.99
C PHE A 118 2.36 4.32 9.72
N GLY A 119 2.96 4.05 8.58
CA GLY A 119 2.21 3.75 7.36
C GLY A 119 1.42 2.45 7.47
N GLN A 120 2.02 1.41 8.01
CA GLN A 120 1.33 0.14 8.31
C GLN A 120 0.18 0.35 9.29
N ALA A 121 0.40 1.12 10.36
CA ALA A 121 -0.65 1.46 11.31
C ALA A 121 -1.84 2.14 10.61
N ALA A 122 -1.60 3.07 9.68
CA ALA A 122 -2.66 3.71 8.90
C ALA A 122 -3.41 2.70 8.01
N ILE A 123 -2.69 1.78 7.34
CA ILE A 123 -3.30 0.72 6.53
C ILE A 123 -4.20 -0.17 7.38
N TYR A 124 -3.68 -0.64 8.52
CA TYR A 124 -4.43 -1.55 9.38
C TYR A 124 -5.61 -0.88 10.07
N THR A 125 -5.49 0.39 10.46
CA THR A 125 -6.61 1.12 11.07
C THR A 125 -7.81 1.15 10.14
N LEU A 126 -7.63 1.52 8.87
CA LEU A 126 -8.71 1.56 7.89
C LEU A 126 -9.15 0.14 7.47
N GLY A 127 -8.19 -0.74 7.27
CA GLY A 127 -8.45 -2.12 6.84
C GLY A 127 -9.27 -2.91 7.86
N ILE A 128 -8.87 -2.87 9.13
CA ILE A 128 -9.55 -3.61 10.21
C ILE A 128 -10.91 -3.00 10.53
N ALA A 129 -11.01 -1.67 10.58
CA ALA A 129 -12.29 -1.00 10.79
C ALA A 129 -13.30 -1.40 9.72
N TYR A 130 -12.88 -1.38 8.45
CA TYR A 130 -13.75 -1.82 7.37
C TYR A 130 -14.03 -3.32 7.40
N LEU A 131 -13.03 -4.16 7.68
CA LEU A 131 -13.21 -5.61 7.80
C LEU A 131 -14.24 -5.96 8.87
N TYR A 132 -14.16 -5.32 10.04
CA TYR A 132 -15.14 -5.49 11.12
C TYR A 132 -16.55 -5.10 10.67
N PHE A 133 -16.70 -3.93 10.06
CA PHE A 133 -17.97 -3.47 9.50
C PHE A 133 -18.51 -4.44 8.44
N ASN A 134 -17.66 -4.86 7.50
CA ASN A 134 -18.04 -5.75 6.41
C ASN A 134 -18.55 -7.11 6.91
N LEU A 135 -17.83 -7.75 7.84
CA LEU A 135 -18.19 -9.04 8.39
C LEU A 135 -19.54 -8.99 9.14
N ASN A 136 -19.74 -7.95 9.94
CA ASN A 136 -20.93 -7.84 10.79
C ASN A 136 -22.14 -7.29 10.03
N SER A 137 -21.98 -6.30 9.15
CA SER A 137 -23.09 -5.58 8.52
C SER A 137 -23.39 -6.02 7.10
N ILE A 138 -22.38 -6.42 6.31
CA ILE A 138 -22.57 -6.80 4.90
C ILE A 138 -22.72 -8.31 4.77
N LEU A 139 -21.81 -9.08 5.37
CA LEU A 139 -21.81 -10.54 5.28
C LEU A 139 -22.70 -11.21 6.34
N HIS A 140 -23.23 -10.45 7.29
CA HIS A 140 -24.08 -10.95 8.41
C HIS A 140 -23.41 -12.13 9.16
N LYS A 141 -22.07 -12.09 9.31
CA LYS A 141 -21.29 -13.06 10.09
C LYS A 141 -20.83 -12.41 11.39
N PRO A 142 -21.60 -12.52 12.50
CA PRO A 142 -21.26 -11.89 13.76
C PRO A 142 -19.85 -12.25 14.20
N THR A 143 -18.96 -11.27 14.20
CA THR A 143 -17.55 -11.47 14.49
C THR A 143 -17.10 -10.47 15.54
N SER A 144 -16.44 -10.94 16.59
CA SER A 144 -15.91 -10.06 17.63
C SER A 144 -14.72 -9.25 17.10
N LEU A 145 -14.47 -8.09 17.71
CA LEU A 145 -13.29 -7.28 17.37
C LEU A 145 -11.98 -8.06 17.56
N SER A 146 -11.89 -8.87 18.62
CA SER A 146 -10.73 -9.73 18.87
C SER A 146 -10.48 -10.72 17.72
N THR A 147 -11.52 -11.36 17.20
CA THR A 147 -11.40 -12.26 16.05
C THR A 147 -11.03 -11.49 14.79
N THR A 148 -11.64 -10.33 14.55
CA THR A 148 -11.28 -9.46 13.42
C THR A 148 -9.81 -9.05 13.46
N MET A 149 -9.28 -8.69 14.63
CA MET A 149 -7.86 -8.39 14.83
C MET A 149 -6.96 -9.61 14.53
N LYS A 150 -7.36 -10.81 14.93
CA LYS A 150 -6.59 -12.02 14.60
C LYS A 150 -6.50 -12.24 13.09
N ILE A 151 -7.63 -12.22 12.39
CA ILE A 151 -7.68 -12.51 10.94
C ILE A 151 -7.23 -11.36 10.05
N GLY A 152 -7.35 -10.11 10.50
CA GLY A 152 -7.00 -8.91 9.73
C GLY A 152 -5.64 -8.29 10.07
N PHE A 153 -4.98 -8.75 11.14
CA PHE A 153 -3.70 -8.19 11.60
C PHE A 153 -2.69 -9.26 11.98
N LEU A 154 -2.98 -10.12 12.98
CA LEU A 154 -1.95 -11.03 13.53
C LEU A 154 -1.39 -11.99 12.49
N ILE A 155 -2.22 -12.50 11.60
CA ILE A 155 -1.81 -13.42 10.52
C ILE A 155 -0.81 -12.75 9.56
N PHE A 156 -0.90 -11.43 9.39
CA PHE A 156 -0.07 -10.67 8.43
C PHE A 156 1.29 -10.25 9.01
N ILE A 157 1.43 -10.17 10.34
CA ILE A 157 2.65 -9.68 11.00
C ILE A 157 3.94 -10.35 10.50
N PRO A 158 4.05 -11.68 10.39
CA PRO A 158 5.30 -12.30 9.93
C PRO A 158 5.67 -11.87 8.50
N GLY A 159 4.69 -11.83 7.60
CA GLY A 159 4.89 -11.38 6.23
C GLY A 159 5.25 -9.90 6.14
N ASP A 160 4.66 -9.07 6.98
CA ASP A 160 4.90 -7.62 6.97
C ASP A 160 6.25 -7.25 7.60
N ILE A 161 6.73 -7.99 8.58
CA ILE A 161 8.10 -7.85 9.09
C ILE A 161 9.09 -8.14 7.97
N LEU A 162 8.92 -9.21 7.22
CA LEU A 162 9.78 -9.56 6.09
C LEU A 162 9.74 -8.46 5.01
N LYS A 163 8.54 -8.01 4.62
CA LYS A 163 8.36 -6.92 3.64
C LYS A 163 8.98 -5.60 4.11
N THR A 164 8.85 -5.27 5.39
CA THR A 164 9.47 -4.10 6.00
C THR A 164 10.99 -4.16 5.89
N PHE A 165 11.59 -5.32 6.17
CA PHE A 165 13.02 -5.54 6.03
C PHE A 165 13.47 -5.41 4.58
N VAL A 166 12.77 -6.05 3.64
CA VAL A 166 13.05 -5.94 2.20
C VAL A 166 12.93 -4.50 1.72
N ALA A 167 11.87 -3.78 2.10
CA ALA A 167 11.68 -2.38 1.73
C ALA A 167 12.84 -1.50 2.25
N ALA A 168 13.29 -1.73 3.49
CA ALA A 168 14.39 -0.97 4.08
C ALA A 168 15.73 -1.21 3.36
N LEU A 169 15.98 -2.44 2.91
CA LEU A 169 17.20 -2.79 2.15
C LEU A 169 17.19 -2.19 0.73
N VAL A 170 16.04 -2.27 0.06
CA VAL A 170 15.90 -1.93 -1.36
C VAL A 170 15.77 -0.42 -1.58
N VAL A 171 15.26 0.33 -0.58
CA VAL A 171 14.93 1.75 -0.76
C VAL A 171 16.17 2.62 -1.02
N THR A 172 17.29 2.35 -0.35
CA THR A 172 18.46 3.26 -0.38
C THR A 172 19.03 3.46 -1.79
N PRO A 173 19.40 2.40 -2.56
CA PRO A 173 19.92 2.57 -3.90
C PRO A 173 18.90 3.15 -4.88
N ILE A 174 17.64 2.69 -4.82
CA ILE A 174 16.59 3.13 -5.76
C ILE A 174 16.26 4.60 -5.55
N ARG A 175 16.11 5.03 -4.29
CA ARG A 175 15.78 6.42 -3.99
C ARG A 175 16.85 7.40 -4.47
N GLN A 176 18.11 7.07 -4.33
CA GLN A 176 19.21 7.91 -4.83
C GLN A 176 19.10 8.11 -6.34
N HIS A 177 18.80 7.05 -7.10
CA HIS A 177 18.60 7.14 -8.54
C HIS A 177 17.40 8.01 -8.92
N VAL A 178 16.26 7.83 -8.24
CA VAL A 178 15.04 8.63 -8.51
C VAL A 178 15.25 10.11 -8.18
N ILE A 179 15.96 10.43 -7.09
CA ILE A 179 16.31 11.82 -6.75
C ILE A 179 17.24 12.42 -7.82
N ALA A 180 18.26 11.67 -8.25
CA ALA A 180 19.17 12.11 -9.31
C ALA A 180 18.42 12.42 -10.62
N LEU A 181 17.49 11.55 -11.02
CA LEU A 181 16.62 11.79 -12.19
C LEU A 181 15.74 13.04 -12.03
N LYS A 182 15.17 13.27 -10.85
CA LYS A 182 14.38 14.48 -10.57
C LYS A 182 15.24 15.76 -10.65
N ASN A 183 16.47 15.70 -10.20
CA ASN A 183 17.39 16.86 -10.22
C ASN A 183 17.95 17.13 -11.63
N ALA A 184 18.18 16.09 -12.44
CA ALA A 184 18.64 16.23 -13.83
C ALA A 184 17.58 16.83 -14.78
N THR A 185 16.32 16.91 -14.36
CA THR A 185 15.20 17.46 -15.12
C THR A 185 14.87 18.92 -14.73
N HIS A 186 15.67 19.53 -13.87
CA HIS A 186 15.67 20.95 -13.53
C HIS A 186 16.75 21.70 -14.31
#